data_cbd185965507a3f38738b59117c04276
#
_entry.id   cbd185965507a3f38738b59117c04276
#
_cell.length_a   1.000
_cell.length_b   1.000
_cell.length_c   1.000
_cell.angle_alpha   90.00
_cell.angle_beta   90.00
_cell.angle_gamma   90.00
#
_symmetry.space_group_name_H-M   'P 1'
#
loop_
_entity.id
_entity.type
_entity.pdbx_description
1 polymer ?
#
loop_
_entity_poly.entity_id
_entity_poly.type
_entity_poly.pdbx_seq_one_letter_code
_entity_poly.pdbx_strand_id
1 'polypeptide(L)'
;MLGGRTVLEPSFFEAGVAEPIYVRARSVTGAEGDEMIYAEDATVTSCDLEHPHYGLHSDRIRLIGEDRVVLERPRLEILGFTLFRYPWDLVLSQQSQNNRFFPELGQNSVEGFYAKLAYLYLTSSTYNSYVRLHLTEKRGIGLGADHYFRTGPHSGELSLFWEPDEGALSGRARDEWGISDELTSSLSVNLQQNTGFYGATESLAGNLALRFRGENATSTLGLDHSQTDSTVSSSVRTTTSLSHRQQFGGDASADLRAVVRRTEYGEQPVSEWLETDLQFQQRRSWFDWAMAAEQQWELEGDQGRNYGLDRLPEIVFNTDSRRLGDWSVFRVVPMRATLKAGHFVQYPDEDEISMAAVETNLGGGRTSVGGDFVMTTTGTFDQAFYDEGSARYRVGTSLDLTGEHGGGWNTRLSHRYSTVEGYSPLRRDYGGKYNDVTLSFVQQTRDRSYLDIGSGYDFVDDQWRELRLRGWLAASSTDRVEMVAGYALEQELWRPVELRWVHATPWDVYLALSSRYDIDGDQLTDADLEFDWRLDPRWRLEGIAAYSGYRDELDQLNLRLTRDLHCWLAALTYDMASDEIRLNLGIKAFPFEDQDWTVGDRGARLGSYSQYYY
;
A
#
# COMPACT_ATOMS: atom_id res chain seq x y z
N MET A 1 -7.11 47.69 -30.80
CA MET A 1 -6.70 47.06 -29.55
C MET A 1 -7.78 46.03 -29.18
N LEU A 2 -7.52 44.79 -29.47
CA LEU A 2 -8.44 43.69 -29.15
C LEU A 2 -8.07 43.17 -27.77
N GLY A 3 -8.93 43.39 -26.80
CA GLY A 3 -8.83 42.72 -25.50
C GLY A 3 -9.03 41.25 -25.69
N GLY A 4 -7.97 40.48 -25.74
CA GLY A 4 -8.03 39.03 -25.88
C GLY A 4 -8.35 38.36 -24.54
N ARG A 5 -9.31 37.42 -24.53
CA ARG A 5 -9.53 36.47 -23.45
C ARG A 5 -8.68 35.25 -23.78
N THR A 6 -7.66 34.96 -22.97
CA THR A 6 -6.87 33.75 -23.09
C THR A 6 -7.42 32.73 -22.11
N VAL A 7 -7.82 31.58 -22.59
CA VAL A 7 -8.24 30.42 -21.77
C VAL A 7 -7.06 29.48 -21.76
N LEU A 8 -6.53 29.18 -20.58
CA LEU A 8 -5.57 28.09 -20.39
C LEU A 8 -6.38 26.80 -20.26
N GLU A 9 -6.27 25.93 -21.25
CA GLU A 9 -6.91 24.62 -21.17
C GLU A 9 -6.17 23.74 -20.18
N PRO A 10 -6.89 23.01 -19.31
CA PRO A 10 -6.26 22.12 -18.34
C PRO A 10 -5.56 20.97 -19.05
N SER A 11 -4.31 20.70 -18.68
CA SER A 11 -3.66 19.45 -19.03
C SER A 11 -4.33 18.31 -18.24
N PHE A 12 -4.85 17.32 -18.97
CA PHE A 12 -5.51 16.15 -18.38
C PHE A 12 -4.56 15.37 -17.47
N PHE A 13 -4.81 15.41 -16.17
CA PHE A 13 -4.35 14.40 -15.22
C PHE A 13 -5.56 13.64 -14.67
N GLU A 14 -5.38 12.34 -14.43
CA GLU A 14 -6.39 11.31 -14.15
C GLU A 14 -7.17 11.44 -12.82
N ALA A 15 -7.36 12.60 -12.26
CA ALA A 15 -8.22 12.79 -11.09
C ALA A 15 -8.84 14.19 -11.08
N GLY A 16 -10.02 14.30 -11.65
CA GLY A 16 -10.85 15.48 -11.57
C GLY A 16 -10.61 16.46 -12.72
N VAL A 17 -11.69 16.89 -13.33
CA VAL A 17 -11.69 17.94 -14.37
C VAL A 17 -11.23 19.23 -13.71
N ALA A 18 -9.99 19.64 -13.97
CA ALA A 18 -9.49 20.93 -13.52
C ALA A 18 -10.31 22.03 -14.22
N GLU A 19 -10.87 22.96 -13.43
CA GLU A 19 -11.62 24.07 -13.99
C GLU A 19 -10.67 25.02 -14.74
N PRO A 20 -11.11 25.61 -15.85
CA PRO A 20 -10.26 26.51 -16.63
C PRO A 20 -9.95 27.79 -15.84
N ILE A 21 -8.72 28.28 -15.99
CA ILE A 21 -8.30 29.56 -15.45
C ILE A 21 -8.45 30.62 -16.54
N TYR A 22 -9.20 31.66 -16.24
CA TYR A 22 -9.41 32.79 -17.13
C TYR A 22 -8.46 33.93 -16.77
N VAL A 23 -7.70 34.40 -17.74
CA VAL A 23 -6.86 35.59 -17.62
C VAL A 23 -7.44 36.69 -18.50
N ARG A 24 -7.83 37.82 -17.89
CA ARG A 24 -8.26 39.03 -18.58
C ARG A 24 -7.17 40.07 -18.40
N ALA A 25 -6.59 40.55 -19.47
CA ALA A 25 -5.50 41.52 -19.43
C ALA A 25 -5.75 42.69 -20.39
N ARG A 26 -5.18 43.87 -20.08
CA ARG A 26 -5.18 45.00 -20.97
C ARG A 26 -4.26 44.76 -22.16
N SER A 27 -3.09 44.18 -21.91
CA SER A 27 -2.11 43.84 -22.96
C SER A 27 -1.45 42.52 -22.66
N VAL A 28 -1.12 41.77 -23.71
CA VAL A 28 -0.38 40.50 -23.61
C VAL A 28 0.83 40.63 -24.56
N THR A 29 2.02 40.28 -24.04
CA THR A 29 3.28 40.32 -24.80
C THR A 29 3.92 38.93 -24.72
N GLY A 30 4.20 38.34 -25.87
CA GLY A 30 4.73 36.99 -26.05
C GLY A 30 4.10 36.33 -27.26
N ALA A 31 4.74 35.30 -27.80
CA ALA A 31 4.21 34.48 -28.88
C ALA A 31 3.77 33.12 -28.37
N GLU A 32 2.90 32.46 -29.12
CA GLU A 32 2.52 31.04 -28.85
C GLU A 32 3.78 30.17 -28.98
N GLY A 33 4.10 29.43 -27.92
CA GLY A 33 5.30 28.59 -27.81
C GLY A 33 6.48 29.24 -27.07
N ASP A 34 6.37 30.51 -26.63
CA ASP A 34 7.36 31.11 -25.73
C ASP A 34 7.28 30.48 -24.36
N GLU A 35 8.43 30.23 -23.74
CA GLU A 35 8.48 29.69 -22.35
C GLU A 35 7.85 30.66 -21.34
N MET A 36 7.72 31.94 -21.70
CA MET A 36 7.18 32.96 -20.80
C MET A 36 6.38 34.02 -21.58
N ILE A 37 5.14 34.23 -21.16
CA ILE A 37 4.22 35.25 -21.67
C ILE A 37 3.94 36.25 -20.56
N TYR A 38 3.94 37.54 -20.90
CA TYR A 38 3.63 38.63 -19.97
C TYR A 38 2.24 39.19 -20.23
N ALA A 39 1.49 39.43 -19.17
CA ALA A 39 0.21 40.14 -19.24
C ALA A 39 0.23 41.34 -18.28
N GLU A 40 -0.23 42.50 -18.73
CA GLU A 40 -0.27 43.73 -17.95
C GLU A 40 -1.70 44.09 -17.58
N ASP A 41 -1.88 44.65 -16.35
CA ASP A 41 -3.17 45.06 -15.79
C ASP A 41 -4.19 43.91 -15.94
N ALA A 42 -3.86 42.81 -15.34
CA ALA A 42 -4.56 41.56 -15.58
C ALA A 42 -5.23 41.00 -14.32
N THR A 43 -6.36 40.35 -14.54
CA THR A 43 -7.13 39.64 -13.52
C THR A 43 -7.17 38.17 -13.88
N VAL A 44 -6.84 37.32 -12.90
CA VAL A 44 -6.92 35.86 -12.95
C VAL A 44 -8.10 35.39 -12.14
N THR A 45 -8.92 34.53 -12.70
CA THR A 45 -10.06 33.92 -12.01
C THR A 45 -10.39 32.57 -12.64
N SER A 46 -10.97 31.62 -11.88
CA SER A 46 -11.62 30.43 -12.45
C SER A 46 -13.13 30.63 -12.64
N CYS A 47 -13.64 31.82 -12.33
CA CYS A 47 -15.05 32.13 -12.48
C CYS A 47 -15.35 32.53 -13.92
N ASP A 48 -16.25 31.81 -14.57
CA ASP A 48 -16.68 32.05 -15.97
C ASP A 48 -17.67 33.22 -16.12
N LEU A 49 -18.16 33.76 -15.00
CA LEU A 49 -19.12 34.86 -14.98
C LEU A 49 -18.51 36.15 -15.51
N GLU A 50 -19.32 37.00 -16.11
CA GLU A 50 -18.93 38.34 -16.55
C GLU A 50 -18.42 39.20 -15.39
N HIS A 51 -19.06 39.07 -14.20
CA HIS A 51 -18.63 39.65 -12.94
C HIS A 51 -18.21 38.48 -12.01
N PRO A 52 -16.91 38.11 -11.99
CA PRO A 52 -16.46 36.98 -11.21
C PRO A 52 -16.66 37.21 -9.70
N HIS A 53 -16.99 36.15 -8.99
CA HIS A 53 -17.13 36.18 -7.54
C HIS A 53 -15.82 36.54 -6.83
N TYR A 54 -14.68 36.21 -7.46
CA TYR A 54 -13.35 36.57 -7.02
C TYR A 54 -12.43 36.78 -8.21
N GLY A 55 -11.40 37.55 -8.01
CA GLY A 55 -10.30 37.75 -8.96
C GLY A 55 -9.02 38.10 -8.24
N LEU A 56 -7.92 37.64 -8.76
CA LEU A 56 -6.60 38.10 -8.39
C LEU A 56 -6.14 39.09 -9.44
N HIS A 57 -6.17 40.35 -9.10
CA HIS A 57 -5.74 41.43 -9.99
C HIS A 57 -4.29 41.80 -9.71
N SER A 58 -3.49 41.87 -10.78
CA SER A 58 -2.07 42.25 -10.70
C SER A 58 -1.70 43.21 -11.84
N ASP A 59 -0.81 44.15 -11.52
CA ASP A 59 -0.29 45.08 -12.52
C ASP A 59 0.54 44.36 -13.60
N ARG A 60 1.17 43.23 -13.21
CA ARG A 60 1.91 42.34 -14.13
C ARG A 60 1.73 40.87 -13.77
N ILE A 61 1.51 40.06 -14.79
CA ILE A 61 1.41 38.62 -14.70
C ILE A 61 2.40 37.98 -15.66
N ARG A 62 3.06 36.90 -15.20
CA ARG A 62 3.93 36.04 -16.01
C ARG A 62 3.29 34.68 -16.15
N LEU A 63 3.05 34.24 -17.36
CA LEU A 63 2.64 32.87 -17.67
C LEU A 63 3.90 32.11 -18.01
N ILE A 64 4.18 31.02 -17.25
CA ILE A 64 5.40 30.21 -17.40
C ILE A 64 4.98 28.80 -17.80
N GLY A 65 5.29 28.42 -19.06
CA GLY A 65 4.80 27.16 -19.61
C GLY A 65 3.27 27.13 -19.69
N GLU A 66 2.69 25.93 -19.63
CA GLU A 66 1.24 25.73 -19.75
C GLU A 66 0.53 25.66 -18.38
N ASP A 67 1.28 25.58 -17.27
CA ASP A 67 0.75 25.19 -15.97
C ASP A 67 0.92 26.23 -14.86
N ARG A 68 1.64 27.34 -15.09
CA ARG A 68 1.97 28.32 -14.04
C ARG A 68 1.67 29.75 -14.40
N VAL A 69 1.08 30.45 -13.43
CA VAL A 69 0.78 31.87 -13.48
C VAL A 69 1.41 32.55 -12.29
N VAL A 70 2.34 33.49 -12.52
CA VAL A 70 2.95 34.31 -11.47
C VAL A 70 2.35 35.71 -11.52
N LEU A 71 1.70 36.12 -10.43
CA LEU A 71 1.10 37.42 -10.27
C LEU A 71 2.00 38.29 -9.37
N GLU A 72 2.43 39.44 -9.85
CA GLU A 72 3.26 40.36 -9.08
C GLU A 72 2.39 41.16 -8.10
N ARG A 73 2.59 40.90 -6.79
CA ARG A 73 1.90 41.56 -5.67
C ARG A 73 0.40 41.77 -5.91
N PRO A 74 -0.35 40.69 -6.17
CA PRO A 74 -1.75 40.80 -6.56
C PRO A 74 -2.62 41.30 -5.42
N ARG A 75 -3.78 41.84 -5.79
CA ARG A 75 -4.88 42.10 -4.86
C ARG A 75 -5.99 41.07 -5.07
N LEU A 76 -6.46 40.50 -3.98
CA LEU A 76 -7.64 39.65 -3.97
C LEU A 76 -8.87 40.53 -3.95
N GLU A 77 -9.69 40.39 -4.97
CA GLU A 77 -10.98 41.03 -5.09
C GLU A 77 -12.09 40.00 -4.93
N ILE A 78 -13.06 40.26 -4.06
CA ILE A 78 -14.25 39.45 -3.86
C ILE A 78 -15.47 40.31 -4.11
N LEU A 79 -16.33 39.89 -5.05
CA LEU A 79 -17.51 40.64 -5.48
C LEU A 79 -17.19 42.11 -5.84
N GLY A 80 -16.03 42.36 -6.38
CA GLY A 80 -15.56 43.69 -6.78
C GLY A 80 -14.94 44.54 -5.65
N PHE A 81 -14.88 44.02 -4.41
CA PHE A 81 -14.22 44.70 -3.29
C PHE A 81 -12.81 44.12 -3.10
N THR A 82 -11.80 44.99 -3.00
CA THR A 82 -10.46 44.54 -2.62
C THR A 82 -10.44 44.14 -1.16
N LEU A 83 -10.28 42.84 -0.90
CA LEU A 83 -10.22 42.29 0.44
C LEU A 83 -8.82 42.36 1.03
N PHE A 84 -7.80 42.04 0.21
CA PHE A 84 -6.42 41.92 0.64
C PHE A 84 -5.46 42.20 -0.51
N ARG A 85 -4.31 42.82 -0.22
CA ARG A 85 -3.21 42.99 -1.18
C ARG A 85 -2.01 42.19 -0.69
N TYR A 86 -1.59 41.25 -1.51
CA TYR A 86 -0.40 40.46 -1.21
C TYR A 86 0.84 41.34 -1.32
N PRO A 87 1.69 41.41 -0.29
CA PRO A 87 2.95 42.17 -0.34
C PRO A 87 4.05 41.49 -1.17
N TRP A 88 3.80 40.29 -1.66
CA TRP A 88 4.70 39.43 -2.44
C TRP A 88 4.03 38.90 -3.71
N ASP A 89 4.83 38.27 -4.59
CA ASP A 89 4.33 37.64 -5.81
C ASP A 89 3.60 36.34 -5.46
N LEU A 90 2.49 36.08 -6.11
CA LEU A 90 1.69 34.88 -5.92
C LEU A 90 1.83 33.97 -7.13
N VAL A 91 2.10 32.70 -6.90
CA VAL A 91 2.22 31.69 -7.95
C VAL A 91 1.04 30.74 -7.91
N LEU A 92 0.35 30.61 -9.03
CA LEU A 92 -0.71 29.65 -9.27
C LEU A 92 -0.17 28.54 -10.14
N SER A 93 -0.30 27.30 -9.72
CA SER A 93 0.03 26.13 -10.52
C SER A 93 -1.00 25.04 -10.31
N GLN A 94 -1.45 24.41 -11.38
CA GLN A 94 -2.36 23.28 -11.30
C GLN A 94 -1.66 22.00 -10.83
N GLN A 95 -0.33 21.93 -10.95
CA GLN A 95 0.48 20.78 -10.52
C GLN A 95 0.98 20.89 -9.08
N SER A 96 0.81 22.04 -8.43
CA SER A 96 1.31 22.27 -7.09
C SER A 96 0.26 21.89 -6.05
N GLN A 97 0.47 20.82 -5.36
CA GLN A 97 -0.38 20.28 -4.30
C GLN A 97 -0.48 21.18 -3.05
N ASN A 98 0.40 22.18 -2.92
CA ASN A 98 0.51 23.06 -1.75
C ASN A 98 0.07 24.50 -2.00
N ASN A 99 -0.70 24.78 -3.05
CA ASN A 99 -1.25 26.12 -3.30
C ASN A 99 -2.38 26.45 -2.32
N ARG A 100 -2.02 26.92 -1.14
CA ARG A 100 -3.00 27.42 -0.15
C ARG A 100 -3.17 28.92 -0.30
N PHE A 101 -4.23 29.35 -0.98
CA PHE A 101 -4.65 30.76 -1.06
C PHE A 101 -5.16 31.28 0.26
N PHE A 102 -5.82 30.41 1.02
CA PHE A 102 -6.42 30.75 2.29
C PHE A 102 -5.76 29.95 3.40
N PRO A 103 -5.65 30.56 4.60
CA PRO A 103 -5.22 29.80 5.75
C PRO A 103 -6.19 28.66 6.02
N GLU A 104 -5.66 27.52 6.40
CA GLU A 104 -6.43 26.47 7.01
C GLU A 104 -6.75 26.89 8.44
N LEU A 105 -8.02 26.96 8.77
CA LEU A 105 -8.50 27.35 10.10
C LEU A 105 -9.17 26.17 10.76
N GLY A 106 -8.88 25.95 12.04
CA GLY A 106 -9.50 24.86 12.77
C GLY A 106 -9.27 24.97 14.27
N GLN A 107 -9.81 23.95 14.96
CA GLN A 107 -9.62 23.76 16.39
C GLN A 107 -9.53 22.26 16.67
N ASN A 108 -8.55 21.86 17.46
CA ASN A 108 -8.44 20.49 17.96
C ASN A 108 -7.91 20.45 19.40
N SER A 109 -7.95 19.27 20.02
CA SER A 109 -7.53 19.08 21.40
C SER A 109 -6.03 19.29 21.61
N VAL A 110 -5.20 19.11 20.60
CA VAL A 110 -3.73 19.19 20.64
C VAL A 110 -3.23 20.62 20.44
N GLU A 111 -3.72 21.29 19.38
CA GLU A 111 -3.24 22.62 18.96
C GLU A 111 -4.08 23.77 19.54
N GLY A 112 -5.30 23.48 20.01
CA GLY A 112 -6.31 24.51 20.30
C GLY A 112 -6.84 25.11 19.00
N PHE A 113 -7.17 26.40 19.00
CA PHE A 113 -7.44 27.11 17.74
C PHE A 113 -6.16 27.24 16.92
N TYR A 114 -6.24 27.01 15.63
CA TYR A 114 -5.09 27.15 14.75
C TYR A 114 -5.40 27.85 13.43
N ALA A 115 -4.36 28.45 12.86
CA ALA A 115 -4.31 28.97 11.49
C ALA A 115 -3.00 28.50 10.84
N LYS A 116 -3.10 27.72 9.75
CA LYS A 116 -1.94 27.19 9.02
C LYS A 116 -1.87 27.82 7.64
N LEU A 117 -0.72 28.41 7.32
CA LEU A 117 -0.44 29.06 6.06
C LEU A 117 0.72 28.37 5.37
N ALA A 118 0.65 28.28 4.05
CA ALA A 118 1.76 27.89 3.20
C ALA A 118 1.88 28.90 2.06
N TYR A 119 3.06 29.48 1.92
CA TYR A 119 3.33 30.51 0.93
C TYR A 119 4.44 30.08 -0.02
N LEU A 120 4.13 30.04 -1.31
CA LEU A 120 5.09 29.79 -2.39
C LEU A 120 5.85 31.09 -2.68
N TYR A 121 7.09 31.22 -2.19
CA TYR A 121 7.88 32.44 -2.28
C TYR A 121 8.87 32.43 -3.45
N LEU A 122 9.22 31.27 -3.96
CA LEU A 122 10.17 31.12 -5.06
C LEU A 122 9.73 29.99 -5.99
N THR A 123 9.65 30.29 -7.28
CA THR A 123 9.27 29.31 -8.30
C THR A 123 10.01 29.51 -9.60
N SER A 124 10.29 28.41 -10.28
CA SER A 124 10.81 28.40 -11.66
C SER A 124 10.29 27.18 -12.41
N SER A 125 10.74 26.98 -13.64
CA SER A 125 10.45 25.73 -14.38
C SER A 125 11.05 24.50 -13.72
N THR A 126 12.02 24.66 -12.82
CA THR A 126 12.80 23.57 -12.25
C THR A 126 12.65 23.43 -10.73
N TYR A 127 12.05 24.39 -10.04
CA TYR A 127 11.87 24.30 -8.58
C TYR A 127 10.67 25.11 -8.09
N ASN A 128 10.15 24.69 -6.91
CA ASN A 128 9.15 25.42 -6.12
C ASN A 128 9.57 25.41 -4.65
N SER A 129 9.48 26.59 -3.99
CA SER A 129 9.86 26.72 -2.59
C SER A 129 8.76 27.41 -1.79
N TYR A 130 8.41 26.79 -0.66
CA TYR A 130 7.35 27.24 0.22
C TYR A 130 7.90 27.61 1.58
N VAL A 131 7.26 28.57 2.23
CA VAL A 131 7.38 28.83 3.67
C VAL A 131 6.05 28.50 4.31
N ARG A 132 6.10 27.77 5.40
CA ARG A 132 4.94 27.41 6.22
C ARG A 132 4.96 28.20 7.53
N LEU A 133 3.80 28.72 7.92
CA LEU A 133 3.58 29.34 9.21
C LEU A 133 2.35 28.70 9.85
N HIS A 134 2.54 28.08 10.99
CA HIS A 134 1.46 27.57 11.83
C HIS A 134 1.34 28.48 13.06
N LEU A 135 0.14 28.96 13.30
CA LEU A 135 -0.21 29.74 14.48
C LEU A 135 -1.20 28.91 15.28
N THR A 136 -0.83 28.47 16.44
CA THR A 136 -1.65 27.57 17.28
C THR A 136 -1.77 28.13 18.67
N GLU A 137 -2.93 27.94 19.30
CA GLU A 137 -3.21 28.44 20.64
C GLU A 137 -2.37 27.74 21.72
N LYS A 138 -2.21 26.41 21.60
CA LYS A 138 -1.56 25.58 22.62
C LYS A 138 -0.08 25.33 22.35
N ARG A 139 0.32 25.23 21.09
CA ARG A 139 1.69 24.88 20.68
C ARG A 139 2.51 26.08 20.18
N GLY A 140 1.92 27.29 20.18
CA GLY A 140 2.60 28.49 19.75
C GLY A 140 2.80 28.61 18.24
N ILE A 141 3.99 29.02 17.84
CA ILE A 141 4.32 29.32 16.42
C ILE A 141 5.17 28.19 15.84
N GLY A 142 4.71 27.60 14.75
CA GLY A 142 5.47 26.66 13.92
C GLY A 142 5.96 27.34 12.65
N LEU A 143 7.21 27.10 12.27
CA LEU A 143 7.85 27.62 11.07
C LEU A 143 8.39 26.47 10.23
N GLY A 144 8.14 26.51 8.92
CA GLY A 144 8.65 25.50 8.00
C GLY A 144 9.08 26.07 6.66
N ALA A 145 9.89 25.29 5.96
CA ALA A 145 10.29 25.56 4.59
C ALA A 145 10.32 24.25 3.79
N ASP A 146 9.78 24.30 2.60
CA ASP A 146 9.78 23.17 1.65
C ASP A 146 10.41 23.63 0.35
N HIS A 147 11.24 22.78 -0.22
CA HIS A 147 11.87 23.01 -1.51
C HIS A 147 11.73 21.78 -2.38
N TYR A 148 11.03 21.89 -3.48
CA TYR A 148 10.87 20.87 -4.51
C TYR A 148 11.64 21.25 -5.74
N PHE A 149 12.40 20.33 -6.30
CA PHE A 149 13.20 20.59 -7.49
C PHE A 149 13.13 19.45 -8.50
N ARG A 150 13.27 19.84 -9.78
CA ARG A 150 13.43 18.91 -10.90
C ARG A 150 14.35 19.57 -11.93
N THR A 151 15.62 19.20 -11.92
CA THR A 151 16.67 19.77 -12.77
C THR A 151 17.32 18.66 -13.59
N GLY A 152 16.92 18.53 -14.87
CA GLY A 152 17.44 17.47 -15.74
C GLY A 152 17.20 16.08 -15.13
N PRO A 153 18.29 15.32 -14.81
CA PRO A 153 18.19 13.99 -14.26
C PRO A 153 17.89 13.95 -12.75
N HIS A 154 17.83 15.09 -12.07
CA HIS A 154 17.57 15.19 -10.64
C HIS A 154 16.14 15.62 -10.34
N SER A 155 15.49 14.94 -9.41
CA SER A 155 14.26 15.41 -8.80
C SER A 155 14.26 15.10 -7.31
N GLY A 156 13.72 16.00 -6.51
CA GLY A 156 13.69 15.78 -5.08
C GLY A 156 12.94 16.83 -4.29
N GLU A 157 12.94 16.62 -2.99
CA GLU A 157 12.34 17.50 -2.00
C GLU A 157 13.23 17.68 -0.78
N LEU A 158 13.21 18.87 -0.21
CA LEU A 158 13.75 19.20 1.09
C LEU A 158 12.66 19.89 1.90
N SER A 159 12.33 19.36 3.07
CA SER A 159 11.32 19.90 3.97
C SER A 159 11.89 20.01 5.36
N LEU A 160 11.65 21.12 6.04
CA LEU A 160 12.00 21.37 7.42
C LEU A 160 10.83 22.07 8.11
N PHE A 161 10.48 21.63 9.31
CA PHE A 161 9.46 22.26 10.13
C PHE A 161 9.87 22.25 11.59
N TRP A 162 9.72 23.38 12.25
CA TRP A 162 10.16 23.63 13.63
C TRP A 162 9.07 24.30 14.45
N GLU A 163 8.80 23.76 15.62
CA GLU A 163 7.88 24.28 16.64
C GLU A 163 8.68 24.54 17.93
N PRO A 164 9.19 25.76 18.13
CA PRO A 164 10.12 26.04 19.22
C PRO A 164 9.52 25.84 20.61
N ASP A 165 8.24 26.17 20.81
CA ASP A 165 7.58 26.05 22.12
C ASP A 165 7.39 24.60 22.56
N GLU A 166 7.29 23.68 21.59
CA GLU A 166 7.21 22.23 21.81
C GLU A 166 8.59 21.55 21.78
N GLY A 167 9.64 22.27 21.38
CA GLY A 167 10.95 21.68 21.09
C GLY A 167 10.90 20.63 19.99
N ALA A 168 9.93 20.75 19.08
CA ALA A 168 9.71 19.80 18.01
C ALA A 168 10.38 20.25 16.70
N LEU A 169 11.09 19.34 16.06
CA LEU A 169 11.74 19.52 14.77
C LEU A 169 11.45 18.33 13.89
N SER A 170 10.98 18.57 12.66
CA SER A 170 10.87 17.55 11.65
C SER A 170 11.59 17.97 10.37
N GLY A 171 12.29 17.03 9.76
CA GLY A 171 13.03 17.24 8.51
C GLY A 171 12.87 16.05 7.58
N ARG A 172 12.76 16.33 6.27
CA ARG A 172 12.74 15.33 5.22
C ARG A 172 13.58 15.80 4.06
N ALA A 173 14.42 14.92 3.55
CA ALA A 173 15.12 15.12 2.29
C ALA A 173 14.91 13.89 1.41
N ARG A 174 14.58 14.08 0.15
CA ARG A 174 14.53 13.05 -0.87
C ARG A 174 15.22 13.55 -2.12
N ASP A 175 15.98 12.70 -2.75
CA ASP A 175 16.62 12.95 -4.04
C ASP A 175 16.59 11.69 -4.89
N GLU A 176 16.17 11.85 -6.13
CA GLU A 176 16.24 10.83 -7.17
C GLU A 176 17.12 11.37 -8.30
N TRP A 177 18.19 10.64 -8.60
CA TRP A 177 19.17 11.02 -9.60
C TRP A 177 19.37 9.92 -10.64
N GLY A 178 19.02 10.22 -11.89
CA GLY A 178 19.41 9.43 -13.07
C GLY A 178 20.84 9.77 -13.46
N ILE A 179 21.84 9.05 -12.90
CA ILE A 179 23.26 9.29 -13.16
C ILE A 179 23.59 8.99 -14.64
N SER A 180 22.98 7.92 -15.15
CA SER A 180 23.00 7.54 -16.57
C SER A 180 21.73 6.78 -16.90
N ASP A 181 21.56 6.37 -18.17
CA ASP A 181 20.42 5.55 -18.61
C ASP A 181 20.35 4.20 -17.87
N GLU A 182 21.48 3.73 -17.35
CA GLU A 182 21.60 2.45 -16.66
C GLU A 182 21.72 2.59 -15.14
N LEU A 183 22.12 3.75 -14.61
CA LEU A 183 22.42 3.94 -13.19
C LEU A 183 21.54 5.03 -12.59
N THR A 184 20.78 4.66 -11.56
CA THR A 184 19.98 5.60 -10.77
C THR A 184 20.39 5.56 -9.30
N SER A 185 20.29 6.71 -8.64
CA SER A 185 20.46 6.86 -7.20
C SER A 185 19.18 7.36 -6.59
N SER A 186 18.81 6.86 -5.42
CA SER A 186 17.76 7.43 -4.58
C SER A 186 18.24 7.60 -3.16
N LEU A 187 18.02 8.78 -2.59
CA LEU A 187 18.32 9.11 -1.20
C LEU A 187 17.04 9.56 -0.51
N SER A 188 16.79 9.06 0.69
CA SER A 188 15.80 9.63 1.59
C SER A 188 16.36 9.74 2.99
N VAL A 189 16.09 10.88 3.64
CA VAL A 189 16.46 11.12 5.05
C VAL A 189 15.24 11.73 5.74
N ASN A 190 14.88 11.19 6.90
CA ASN A 190 13.83 11.73 7.77
C ASN A 190 14.44 11.96 9.15
N LEU A 191 14.22 13.14 9.68
CA LEU A 191 14.57 13.55 11.03
C LEU A 191 13.30 13.93 11.77
N GLN A 192 13.12 13.45 12.99
CA GLN A 192 12.02 13.83 13.85
C GLN A 192 12.53 13.95 15.28
N GLN A 193 12.26 15.10 15.88
CA GLN A 193 12.51 15.36 17.28
C GLN A 193 11.22 15.85 17.92
N ASN A 194 10.79 15.21 18.99
CA ASN A 194 9.58 15.55 19.72
C ASN A 194 9.87 15.53 21.21
N THR A 195 9.25 16.45 21.95
CA THR A 195 9.27 16.43 23.42
C THR A 195 7.88 16.09 23.91
N GLY A 196 7.68 14.87 24.39
CA GLY A 196 6.40 14.38 24.89
C GLY A 196 6.37 14.23 26.42
N PHE A 197 5.26 13.69 26.94
CA PHE A 197 5.07 13.46 28.37
C PHE A 197 6.16 12.57 29.00
N TYR A 198 6.73 11.64 28.23
CA TYR A 198 7.79 10.73 28.68
C TYR A 198 9.21 11.24 28.39
N GLY A 199 9.35 12.51 27.97
CA GLY A 199 10.64 13.14 27.64
C GLY A 199 10.87 13.34 26.15
N ALA A 200 12.09 13.74 25.81
CA ALA A 200 12.48 13.96 24.42
C ALA A 200 12.72 12.62 23.69
N THR A 201 12.26 12.57 22.47
CA THR A 201 12.55 11.47 21.53
C THR A 201 13.10 12.07 20.24
N GLU A 202 14.24 11.58 19.81
CA GLU A 202 14.87 11.93 18.54
C GLU A 202 14.96 10.69 17.67
N SER A 203 14.53 10.80 16.41
CA SER A 203 14.66 9.73 15.43
C SER A 203 15.27 10.25 14.13
N LEU A 204 16.24 9.51 13.63
CA LEU A 204 16.87 9.72 12.33
C LEU A 204 16.73 8.45 11.52
N ALA A 205 16.17 8.54 10.32
CA ALA A 205 16.11 7.44 9.38
C ALA A 205 16.65 7.89 8.02
N GLY A 206 17.54 7.10 7.44
CA GLY A 206 18.13 7.34 6.13
C GLY A 206 18.14 6.09 5.27
N ASN A 207 17.84 6.25 3.99
CA ASN A 207 17.97 5.21 2.98
C ASN A 207 18.72 5.76 1.78
N LEU A 208 19.73 5.03 1.32
CA LEU A 208 20.44 5.28 0.07
C LEU A 208 20.35 4.02 -0.79
N ALA A 209 19.89 4.13 -2.02
CA ALA A 209 19.92 3.02 -2.96
C ALA A 209 20.56 3.45 -4.28
N LEU A 210 21.52 2.63 -4.75
CA LEU A 210 22.11 2.71 -6.07
C LEU A 210 21.60 1.53 -6.89
N ARG A 211 20.98 1.79 -8.02
CA ARG A 211 20.41 0.77 -8.91
C ARG A 211 21.06 0.85 -10.27
N PHE A 212 21.69 -0.24 -10.65
CA PHE A 212 22.22 -0.46 -11.99
C PHE A 212 21.30 -1.39 -12.76
N ARG A 213 20.95 -1.04 -13.99
CA ARG A 213 20.13 -1.84 -14.91
C ARG A 213 20.79 -1.88 -16.29
N GLY A 214 21.62 -2.90 -16.50
CA GLY A 214 22.17 -3.20 -17.80
C GLY A 214 21.28 -4.18 -18.58
N GLU A 215 21.70 -4.51 -19.80
CA GLU A 215 20.95 -5.41 -20.71
C GLU A 215 20.72 -6.80 -20.10
N ASN A 216 21.72 -7.37 -19.46
CA ASN A 216 21.70 -8.72 -18.90
C ASN A 216 21.97 -8.76 -17.39
N ALA A 217 22.09 -7.63 -16.74
CA ALA A 217 22.42 -7.55 -15.32
C ALA A 217 21.62 -6.45 -14.63
N THR A 218 21.19 -6.74 -13.41
CA THR A 218 20.64 -5.73 -12.50
C THR A 218 21.34 -5.83 -11.16
N SER A 219 21.73 -4.68 -10.61
CA SER A 219 22.37 -4.61 -9.29
C SER A 219 21.70 -3.54 -8.46
N THR A 220 21.55 -3.79 -7.18
CA THR A 220 21.11 -2.78 -6.22
C THR A 220 22.03 -2.84 -5.01
N LEU A 221 22.62 -1.71 -4.66
CA LEU A 221 23.32 -1.49 -3.40
C LEU A 221 22.44 -0.59 -2.54
N GLY A 222 22.05 -1.04 -1.36
CA GLY A 222 21.23 -0.32 -0.40
C GLY A 222 21.96 -0.09 0.91
N LEU A 223 21.76 1.07 1.51
CA LEU A 223 22.14 1.40 2.87
C LEU A 223 20.94 2.00 3.58
N ASP A 224 20.46 1.31 4.60
CA ASP A 224 19.41 1.76 5.48
C ASP A 224 20.00 2.02 6.87
N HIS A 225 19.72 3.18 7.41
CA HIS A 225 20.13 3.55 8.76
C HIS A 225 18.93 4.11 9.52
N SER A 226 18.72 3.63 10.74
CA SER A 226 17.72 4.18 11.64
C SER A 226 18.28 4.28 13.04
N GLN A 227 18.12 5.44 13.64
CA GLN A 227 18.49 5.73 15.02
C GLN A 227 17.26 6.29 15.73
N THR A 228 17.00 5.83 16.93
CA THR A 228 15.98 6.37 17.81
C THR A 228 16.57 6.49 19.20
N ASP A 229 16.61 7.70 19.70
CA ASP A 229 17.06 8.03 21.05
C ASP A 229 15.89 8.60 21.85
N SER A 230 15.65 8.04 23.01
CA SER A 230 14.66 8.52 23.96
C SER A 230 15.23 8.56 25.36
N THR A 231 14.56 9.21 26.28
CA THR A 231 14.96 9.23 27.71
C THR A 231 14.99 7.84 28.35
N VAL A 232 14.37 6.84 27.72
CA VAL A 232 14.22 5.48 28.28
C VAL A 232 15.08 4.46 27.52
N SER A 233 15.29 4.66 26.24
CA SER A 233 16.00 3.69 25.39
C SER A 233 16.66 4.38 24.20
N SER A 234 17.79 3.79 23.76
CA SER A 234 18.45 4.14 22.50
C SER A 234 18.54 2.91 21.64
N SER A 235 18.29 3.05 20.35
CA SER A 235 18.48 1.98 19.37
C SER A 235 19.04 2.52 18.07
N VAL A 236 20.04 1.80 17.54
CA VAL A 236 20.62 2.07 16.22
C VAL A 236 20.57 0.79 15.40
N ARG A 237 20.06 0.90 14.19
CA ARG A 237 20.06 -0.19 13.21
C ARG A 237 20.65 0.30 11.90
N THR A 238 21.62 -0.42 11.40
CA THR A 238 22.20 -0.19 10.07
C THR A 238 22.12 -1.47 9.26
N THR A 239 21.57 -1.37 8.05
CA THR A 239 21.49 -2.49 7.12
C THR A 239 22.15 -2.09 5.80
N THR A 240 23.19 -2.80 5.41
CA THR A 240 23.81 -2.68 4.09
C THR A 240 23.43 -3.90 3.26
N SER A 241 22.89 -3.70 2.08
CA SER A 241 22.43 -4.78 1.21
C SER A 241 23.00 -4.65 -0.19
N LEU A 242 23.44 -5.77 -0.75
CA LEU A 242 23.81 -5.91 -2.14
C LEU A 242 22.93 -6.99 -2.76
N SER A 243 22.25 -6.69 -3.85
CA SER A 243 21.60 -7.68 -4.70
C SER A 243 22.14 -7.54 -6.12
N HIS A 244 22.46 -8.67 -6.72
CA HIS A 244 22.92 -8.73 -8.11
C HIS A 244 22.26 -9.90 -8.81
N ARG A 245 21.63 -9.62 -9.94
CA ARG A 245 21.07 -10.63 -10.84
C ARG A 245 21.79 -10.54 -12.18
N GLN A 246 22.32 -11.67 -12.64
CA GLN A 246 22.93 -11.82 -13.94
C GLN A 246 22.18 -12.85 -14.77
N GLN A 247 21.85 -12.50 -16.01
CA GLN A 247 21.30 -13.45 -17.01
C GLN A 247 22.42 -13.88 -17.95
N PHE A 248 22.52 -15.20 -18.21
CA PHE A 248 23.48 -15.81 -19.10
C PHE A 248 22.74 -16.38 -20.31
N GLY A 249 22.43 -15.53 -21.29
CA GLY A 249 21.53 -15.89 -22.37
C GLY A 249 20.09 -16.11 -21.89
N GLY A 250 19.27 -16.81 -22.67
CA GLY A 250 17.85 -17.05 -22.32
C GLY A 250 17.61 -18.14 -21.28
N ASP A 251 18.60 -18.96 -20.96
CA ASP A 251 18.39 -20.24 -20.27
C ASP A 251 19.03 -20.31 -18.87
N ALA A 252 19.88 -19.38 -18.49
CA ALA A 252 20.55 -19.41 -17.20
C ALA A 252 20.52 -18.04 -16.51
N SER A 253 20.41 -18.04 -15.18
CA SER A 253 20.57 -16.85 -14.34
C SER A 253 21.26 -17.17 -13.04
N ALA A 254 21.95 -16.16 -12.50
CA ALA A 254 22.50 -16.16 -11.16
C ALA A 254 21.97 -14.96 -10.37
N ASP A 255 21.58 -15.19 -9.14
CA ASP A 255 21.15 -14.20 -8.19
C ASP A 255 22.07 -14.26 -6.97
N LEU A 256 22.67 -13.14 -6.60
CA LEU A 256 23.47 -12.95 -5.38
C LEU A 256 22.79 -11.91 -4.50
N ARG A 257 22.62 -12.24 -3.24
CA ARG A 257 22.21 -11.30 -2.19
C ARG A 257 23.19 -11.38 -1.02
N ALA A 258 23.65 -10.24 -0.56
CA ALA A 258 24.43 -10.13 0.67
C ALA A 258 23.84 -8.99 1.51
N VAL A 259 23.64 -9.23 2.80
CA VAL A 259 23.05 -8.26 3.73
C VAL A 259 23.88 -8.27 5.01
N VAL A 260 24.44 -7.11 5.35
CA VAL A 260 25.04 -6.87 6.67
C VAL A 260 24.02 -6.10 7.50
N ARG A 261 23.69 -6.63 8.66
CA ARG A 261 22.75 -6.00 9.60
C ARG A 261 23.44 -5.81 10.93
N ARG A 262 23.57 -4.54 11.35
CA ARG A 262 24.11 -4.15 12.65
C ARG A 262 23.01 -3.53 13.50
N THR A 263 22.92 -3.96 14.76
CA THR A 263 21.90 -3.49 15.69
C THR A 263 22.53 -3.23 17.04
N GLU A 264 22.22 -2.07 17.62
CA GLU A 264 22.68 -1.62 18.93
C GLU A 264 21.45 -1.22 19.76
N TYR A 265 21.33 -1.72 21.00
CA TYR A 265 20.24 -1.41 21.91
C TYR A 265 20.80 -0.96 23.27
N GLY A 266 20.75 0.35 23.54
CA GLY A 266 21.21 0.89 24.82
C GLY A 266 22.63 0.45 25.17
N GLU A 267 22.78 -0.21 26.32
CA GLU A 267 24.05 -0.76 26.80
C GLU A 267 24.25 -2.25 26.43
N GLN A 268 23.38 -2.84 25.61
CA GLN A 268 23.52 -4.23 25.18
C GLN A 268 24.71 -4.36 24.21
N PRO A 269 25.37 -5.56 24.16
CA PRO A 269 26.39 -5.82 23.15
C PRO A 269 25.88 -5.58 21.74
N VAL A 270 26.72 -5.02 20.90
CA VAL A 270 26.41 -4.85 19.47
C VAL A 270 26.19 -6.21 18.84
N SER A 271 25.19 -6.32 17.99
CA SER A 271 24.93 -7.53 17.21
C SER A 271 25.10 -7.19 15.73
N GLU A 272 26.01 -7.88 15.06
CA GLU A 272 26.25 -7.70 13.63
C GLU A 272 26.28 -9.04 12.90
N TRP A 273 25.47 -9.15 11.84
CA TRP A 273 25.29 -10.36 11.05
C TRP A 273 25.50 -10.09 9.57
N LEU A 274 26.20 -11.01 8.89
CA LEU A 274 26.26 -11.10 7.44
C LEU A 274 25.41 -12.28 6.97
N GLU A 275 24.41 -12.02 6.15
CA GLU A 275 23.58 -13.01 5.48
C GLU A 275 23.94 -13.02 3.99
N THR A 276 24.21 -14.18 3.42
CA THR A 276 24.44 -14.34 1.98
C THR A 276 23.50 -15.39 1.39
N ASP A 277 23.00 -15.12 0.22
CA ASP A 277 22.19 -16.03 -0.59
C ASP A 277 22.72 -15.98 -2.03
N LEU A 278 23.14 -17.12 -2.54
CA LEU A 278 23.56 -17.33 -3.92
C LEU A 278 22.64 -18.35 -4.55
N GLN A 279 21.96 -17.98 -5.61
CA GLN A 279 21.11 -18.86 -6.38
C GLN A 279 21.59 -18.88 -7.84
N PHE A 280 21.70 -20.06 -8.39
CA PHE A 280 21.94 -20.27 -9.82
C PHE A 280 20.86 -21.17 -10.36
N GLN A 281 20.30 -20.84 -11.52
CA GLN A 281 19.34 -21.70 -12.20
C GLN A 281 19.65 -21.78 -13.70
N GLN A 282 19.42 -22.97 -14.27
CA GLN A 282 19.57 -23.19 -15.69
C GLN A 282 18.48 -24.10 -16.22
N ARG A 283 17.87 -23.72 -17.35
CA ARG A 283 16.93 -24.52 -18.09
C ARG A 283 17.64 -25.32 -19.16
N ARG A 284 17.26 -26.60 -19.31
CA ARG A 284 17.69 -27.49 -20.39
C ARG A 284 16.47 -28.11 -21.03
N SER A 285 16.65 -28.72 -22.19
CA SER A 285 15.53 -29.31 -22.96
C SER A 285 14.78 -30.39 -22.18
N TRP A 286 15.47 -31.19 -21.36
CA TRP A 286 14.88 -32.34 -20.68
C TRP A 286 14.87 -32.20 -19.14
N PHE A 287 15.53 -31.19 -18.56
CA PHE A 287 15.48 -30.87 -17.13
C PHE A 287 15.82 -29.40 -16.87
N ASP A 288 15.41 -28.89 -15.72
CA ASP A 288 15.90 -27.65 -15.12
C ASP A 288 16.73 -28.01 -13.90
N TRP A 289 17.80 -27.27 -13.64
CA TRP A 289 18.52 -27.43 -12.39
C TRP A 289 18.77 -26.08 -11.73
N ALA A 290 18.85 -26.12 -10.42
CA ALA A 290 19.16 -24.98 -9.59
C ALA A 290 20.17 -25.38 -8.51
N MET A 291 20.99 -24.40 -8.10
CA MET A 291 21.87 -24.52 -6.95
C MET A 291 21.58 -23.30 -6.06
N ALA A 292 21.44 -23.55 -4.77
CA ALA A 292 21.27 -22.51 -3.76
C ALA A 292 22.34 -22.69 -2.67
N ALA A 293 22.97 -21.59 -2.27
CA ALA A 293 23.85 -21.56 -1.10
C ALA A 293 23.45 -20.34 -0.24
N GLU A 294 23.10 -20.61 1.00
CA GLU A 294 22.62 -19.61 1.96
C GLU A 294 23.39 -19.80 3.27
N GLN A 295 23.99 -18.74 3.75
CA GLN A 295 24.75 -18.79 4.98
C GLN A 295 24.64 -17.47 5.74
N GLN A 296 24.65 -17.59 7.07
CA GLN A 296 24.63 -16.45 7.96
C GLN A 296 25.81 -16.55 8.93
N TRP A 297 26.60 -15.45 9.03
CA TRP A 297 27.72 -15.33 9.96
C TRP A 297 27.47 -14.22 10.96
N GLU A 298 27.78 -14.49 12.22
CA GLU A 298 27.91 -13.46 13.24
C GLU A 298 29.28 -12.78 13.08
N LEU A 299 29.28 -11.47 12.82
CA LEU A 299 30.51 -10.68 12.67
C LEU A 299 30.91 -10.05 14.01
N GLU A 300 29.94 -9.59 14.78
CA GLU A 300 30.11 -9.02 16.10
C GLU A 300 28.89 -9.38 16.97
N GLY A 301 29.12 -9.89 18.17
CA GLY A 301 28.09 -10.29 19.12
C GLY A 301 28.55 -11.43 20.01
N ASP A 302 27.70 -11.84 20.92
CA ASP A 302 27.95 -12.92 21.86
C ASP A 302 26.67 -13.75 22.12
N GLN A 303 25.67 -13.60 21.25
CA GLN A 303 24.36 -14.21 21.45
C GLN A 303 24.21 -15.56 20.78
N GLY A 304 25.10 -15.91 19.86
CA GLY A 304 24.99 -17.11 19.05
C GLY A 304 23.71 -17.13 18.20
N ARG A 305 23.58 -18.12 17.37
CA ARG A 305 22.42 -18.29 16.51
C ARG A 305 21.42 -19.27 17.15
N ASN A 306 20.30 -18.75 17.64
CA ASN A 306 19.29 -19.54 18.37
C ASN A 306 18.45 -20.43 17.47
N TYR A 307 18.38 -20.16 16.17
CA TYR A 307 17.68 -20.97 15.16
C TYR A 307 18.13 -20.60 13.76
N GLY A 308 17.92 -21.46 12.81
CA GLY A 308 18.21 -21.24 11.41
C GLY A 308 18.75 -22.48 10.72
N LEU A 309 18.92 -22.39 9.43
CA LEU A 309 19.41 -23.46 8.58
C LEU A 309 20.28 -22.84 7.47
N ASP A 310 21.56 -23.16 7.45
CA ASP A 310 22.45 -22.86 6.33
C ASP A 310 22.36 -23.94 5.27
N ARG A 311 22.46 -23.56 3.99
CA ARG A 311 22.51 -24.46 2.82
C ARG A 311 23.88 -24.34 2.15
N LEU A 312 24.65 -25.42 2.09
CA LEU A 312 26.06 -25.37 1.73
C LEU A 312 26.53 -26.47 0.76
N PRO A 313 26.15 -26.52 -0.52
CA PRO A 313 24.94 -25.98 -1.17
C PRO A 313 23.77 -26.97 -1.19
N GLU A 314 22.61 -26.54 -1.65
CA GLU A 314 21.52 -27.41 -2.10
C GLU A 314 21.43 -27.38 -3.64
N ILE A 315 21.38 -28.55 -4.28
CA ILE A 315 21.25 -28.70 -5.73
C ILE A 315 19.91 -29.41 -5.99
N VAL A 316 19.14 -28.88 -6.95
CA VAL A 316 17.83 -29.37 -7.31
C VAL A 316 17.75 -29.58 -8.80
N PHE A 317 17.30 -30.78 -9.22
CA PHE A 317 16.98 -31.11 -10.61
C PHE A 317 15.50 -31.35 -10.74
N ASN A 318 14.87 -30.68 -11.70
CA ASN A 318 13.44 -30.80 -11.99
C ASN A 318 13.23 -31.28 -13.42
N THR A 319 12.33 -32.25 -13.59
CA THR A 319 11.87 -32.67 -14.91
C THR A 319 10.39 -33.01 -14.87
N ASP A 320 9.76 -33.08 -16.02
CA ASP A 320 8.37 -33.49 -16.16
C ASP A 320 8.18 -34.46 -17.32
N SER A 321 7.03 -35.15 -17.34
CA SER A 321 6.70 -36.18 -18.32
C SER A 321 6.68 -35.69 -19.75
N ARG A 322 6.45 -34.40 -20.02
CA ARG A 322 6.48 -33.81 -21.37
C ARG A 322 7.89 -33.77 -21.94
N ARG A 323 8.87 -33.60 -21.07
CA ARG A 323 10.30 -33.53 -21.41
C ARG A 323 10.96 -34.89 -21.51
N LEU A 324 10.41 -35.90 -20.79
CA LEU A 324 10.95 -37.25 -20.77
C LEU A 324 10.55 -38.10 -21.97
N GLY A 325 9.64 -37.61 -22.83
CA GLY A 325 9.23 -38.25 -24.04
C GLY A 325 7.75 -38.65 -24.08
N ASP A 326 7.28 -39.09 -25.26
CA ASP A 326 5.87 -39.32 -25.52
C ASP A 326 5.44 -40.76 -25.17
N TRP A 327 5.69 -41.15 -23.92
CA TRP A 327 5.27 -42.47 -23.42
C TRP A 327 3.76 -42.46 -23.15
N SER A 328 3.06 -43.50 -23.57
CA SER A 328 1.60 -43.58 -23.47
C SER A 328 1.10 -43.42 -22.01
N VAL A 329 1.85 -43.93 -21.03
CA VAL A 329 1.52 -43.81 -19.61
C VAL A 329 1.52 -42.36 -19.13
N PHE A 330 2.42 -41.50 -19.62
CA PHE A 330 2.51 -40.09 -19.24
C PHE A 330 1.41 -39.23 -19.85
N ARG A 331 0.73 -39.68 -20.87
CA ARG A 331 -0.47 -39.02 -21.40
C ARG A 331 -1.66 -39.18 -20.46
N VAL A 332 -1.70 -40.33 -19.75
CA VAL A 332 -2.78 -40.64 -18.79
C VAL A 332 -2.47 -40.11 -17.41
N VAL A 333 -1.22 -40.24 -16.96
CA VAL A 333 -0.76 -39.81 -15.64
C VAL A 333 0.45 -38.89 -15.84
N PRO A 334 0.25 -37.58 -15.96
CA PRO A 334 1.35 -36.62 -15.97
C PRO A 334 2.21 -36.75 -14.73
N MET A 335 3.52 -36.67 -14.89
CA MET A 335 4.48 -36.81 -13.79
C MET A 335 5.42 -35.60 -13.75
N ARG A 336 5.73 -35.13 -12.56
CA ARG A 336 6.85 -34.25 -12.30
C ARG A 336 7.76 -34.93 -11.28
N ALA A 337 9.07 -34.94 -11.56
CA ALA A 337 10.08 -35.48 -10.65
C ALA A 337 11.10 -34.41 -10.30
N THR A 338 11.48 -34.38 -9.04
CA THR A 338 12.50 -33.50 -8.46
C THR A 338 13.53 -34.36 -7.71
N LEU A 339 14.80 -34.19 -8.03
CA LEU A 339 15.92 -34.75 -7.29
C LEU A 339 16.57 -33.60 -6.52
N LYS A 340 16.82 -33.79 -5.24
CA LYS A 340 17.50 -32.82 -4.36
C LYS A 340 18.68 -33.47 -3.70
N ALA A 341 19.76 -32.73 -3.58
CA ALA A 341 20.90 -33.11 -2.76
C ALA A 341 21.48 -31.83 -2.12
N GLY A 342 21.81 -31.90 -0.85
CA GLY A 342 22.33 -30.73 -0.17
C GLY A 342 23.04 -31.06 1.13
N HIS A 343 23.86 -30.11 1.56
CA HIS A 343 24.52 -30.11 2.86
C HIS A 343 23.99 -28.91 3.65
N PHE A 344 23.63 -29.14 4.91
CA PHE A 344 22.94 -28.17 5.76
C PHE A 344 23.62 -28.11 7.12
N VAL A 345 23.65 -26.91 7.72
CA VAL A 345 24.02 -26.70 9.12
C VAL A 345 22.82 -26.13 9.85
N GLN A 346 22.35 -26.83 10.88
CA GLN A 346 21.15 -26.47 11.62
C GLN A 346 21.49 -25.92 13.00
N TYR A 347 20.97 -24.76 13.31
CA TYR A 347 21.19 -24.08 14.58
C TYR A 347 20.05 -24.30 15.58
N PRO A 348 20.33 -24.23 16.92
CA PRO A 348 21.58 -23.75 17.55
C PRO A 348 22.70 -24.80 17.69
N ASP A 349 22.39 -26.07 17.44
CA ASP A 349 23.27 -27.20 17.80
C ASP A 349 24.44 -27.35 16.80
N GLU A 350 24.43 -26.59 15.68
CA GLU A 350 25.37 -26.68 14.58
C GLU A 350 25.45 -28.08 13.95
N ASP A 351 24.30 -28.76 13.94
CA ASP A 351 24.20 -30.09 13.36
C ASP A 351 24.43 -30.03 11.84
N GLU A 352 25.47 -30.70 11.38
CA GLU A 352 25.78 -30.86 9.95
C GLU A 352 25.00 -32.05 9.39
N ILE A 353 24.19 -31.82 8.38
CA ILE A 353 23.28 -32.82 7.80
C ILE A 353 23.41 -32.79 6.29
N SER A 354 23.78 -33.94 5.70
CA SER A 354 23.71 -34.11 4.24
C SER A 354 22.47 -34.91 3.86
N MET A 355 21.79 -34.45 2.84
CA MET A 355 20.53 -35.05 2.39
C MET A 355 20.54 -35.33 0.89
N ALA A 356 19.95 -36.47 0.49
CA ALA A 356 19.53 -36.74 -0.88
C ALA A 356 18.05 -37.10 -0.88
N ALA A 357 17.26 -36.48 -1.77
CA ALA A 357 15.83 -36.71 -1.81
C ALA A 357 15.30 -36.82 -3.26
N VAL A 358 14.24 -37.61 -3.40
CA VAL A 358 13.43 -37.76 -4.61
C VAL A 358 12.01 -37.35 -4.29
N GLU A 359 11.48 -36.38 -5.01
CA GLU A 359 10.08 -35.99 -4.94
C GLU A 359 9.39 -36.29 -6.28
N THR A 360 8.21 -36.87 -6.22
CA THR A 360 7.42 -37.19 -7.40
C THR A 360 6.00 -36.72 -7.22
N ASN A 361 5.49 -35.98 -8.19
CA ASN A 361 4.09 -35.61 -8.25
C ASN A 361 3.46 -36.29 -9.48
N LEU A 362 2.40 -37.04 -9.24
CA LEU A 362 1.66 -37.83 -10.24
C LEU A 362 0.25 -37.28 -10.39
N GLY A 363 -0.28 -37.22 -11.59
CA GLY A 363 -1.67 -36.89 -11.82
C GLY A 363 -1.94 -35.45 -12.21
N GLY A 364 -3.12 -34.94 -11.87
CA GLY A 364 -3.66 -33.67 -12.35
C GLY A 364 -4.47 -33.82 -13.65
N GLY A 365 -4.67 -35.04 -14.13
CA GLY A 365 -5.60 -35.34 -15.20
C GLY A 365 -7.05 -35.14 -14.77
N ARG A 366 -7.84 -34.53 -15.64
CA ARG A 366 -9.28 -34.38 -15.46
C ARG A 366 -10.00 -35.55 -16.10
N THR A 367 -10.84 -36.24 -15.33
CA THR A 367 -11.66 -37.36 -15.77
C THR A 367 -13.12 -37.07 -15.55
N SER A 368 -13.95 -37.15 -16.56
CA SER A 368 -15.41 -37.08 -16.39
C SER A 368 -15.89 -38.38 -15.73
N VAL A 369 -16.63 -38.27 -14.62
CA VAL A 369 -17.10 -39.41 -13.83
C VAL A 369 -18.59 -39.70 -14.07
N GLY A 370 -19.22 -38.94 -14.95
CA GLY A 370 -20.63 -39.04 -15.33
C GLY A 370 -21.42 -37.78 -14.98
N GLY A 371 -22.41 -37.47 -15.82
CA GLY A 371 -23.15 -36.21 -15.72
C GLY A 371 -22.23 -34.99 -15.81
N ASP A 372 -22.41 -34.04 -14.91
CA ASP A 372 -21.66 -32.79 -14.88
C ASP A 372 -20.44 -32.85 -13.94
N PHE A 373 -20.03 -34.05 -13.50
CA PHE A 373 -18.94 -34.22 -12.54
C PHE A 373 -17.59 -34.48 -13.22
N VAL A 374 -16.58 -33.75 -12.76
CA VAL A 374 -15.18 -33.89 -13.15
C VAL A 374 -14.35 -34.21 -11.92
N MET A 375 -13.60 -35.27 -11.99
CA MET A 375 -12.66 -35.70 -10.95
C MET A 375 -11.24 -35.35 -11.36
N THR A 376 -10.50 -34.78 -10.41
CA THR A 376 -9.06 -34.54 -10.53
C THR A 376 -8.37 -35.29 -9.39
N THR A 377 -7.38 -36.11 -9.72
CA THR A 377 -6.63 -36.88 -8.73
C THR A 377 -5.15 -36.56 -8.85
N THR A 378 -4.48 -36.31 -7.72
CA THR A 378 -3.03 -36.16 -7.65
C THR A 378 -2.45 -37.12 -6.60
N GLY A 379 -1.24 -37.60 -6.86
CA GLY A 379 -0.46 -38.36 -5.89
C GLY A 379 0.91 -37.72 -5.71
N THR A 380 1.43 -37.73 -4.52
CA THR A 380 2.77 -37.26 -4.18
C THR A 380 3.55 -38.35 -3.47
N PHE A 381 4.81 -38.49 -3.86
CA PHE A 381 5.76 -39.34 -3.15
C PHE A 381 7.06 -38.57 -2.95
N ASP A 382 7.57 -38.60 -1.72
CA ASP A 382 8.79 -37.91 -1.32
C ASP A 382 9.59 -38.88 -0.46
N GLN A 383 10.84 -39.13 -0.82
CA GLN A 383 11.79 -39.98 -0.11
C GLN A 383 13.08 -39.19 0.12
N ALA A 384 13.47 -39.02 1.36
CA ALA A 384 14.73 -38.39 1.75
C ALA A 384 15.61 -39.41 2.50
N PHE A 385 16.92 -39.32 2.26
CA PHE A 385 17.98 -40.08 2.91
C PHE A 385 18.98 -39.11 3.49
N TYR A 386 19.42 -39.39 4.71
CA TYR A 386 20.37 -38.57 5.47
C TYR A 386 21.66 -39.34 5.74
N ASP A 387 22.77 -38.62 5.86
CA ASP A 387 24.12 -39.20 6.08
C ASP A 387 24.29 -39.96 7.38
N GLU A 388 23.50 -39.63 8.40
CA GLU A 388 23.46 -40.40 9.67
C GLU A 388 22.77 -41.76 9.56
N GLY A 389 22.29 -42.13 8.34
CA GLY A 389 21.64 -43.40 8.07
C GLY A 389 20.13 -43.40 8.31
N SER A 390 19.55 -42.27 8.70
CA SER A 390 18.10 -42.12 8.77
C SER A 390 17.47 -41.89 7.40
N ALA A 391 16.19 -42.18 7.29
CA ALA A 391 15.40 -41.94 6.11
C ALA A 391 13.96 -41.55 6.45
N ARG A 392 13.38 -40.72 5.64
CA ARG A 392 11.98 -40.29 5.75
C ARG A 392 11.28 -40.48 4.43
N TYR A 393 10.06 -40.96 4.44
CA TYR A 393 9.21 -40.87 3.26
C TYR A 393 7.85 -40.27 3.58
N ARG A 394 7.27 -39.65 2.57
CA ARG A 394 5.94 -39.07 2.59
C ARG A 394 5.15 -39.56 1.38
N VAL A 395 3.94 -40.03 1.64
CA VAL A 395 2.97 -40.34 0.60
C VAL A 395 1.75 -39.46 0.79
N GLY A 396 1.34 -38.79 -0.26
CA GLY A 396 0.16 -37.94 -0.24
C GLY A 396 -0.74 -38.22 -1.45
N THR A 397 -2.04 -38.03 -1.27
CA THR A 397 -3.03 -38.05 -2.33
C THR A 397 -4.01 -36.92 -2.17
N SER A 398 -4.48 -36.36 -3.28
CA SER A 398 -5.66 -35.49 -3.28
C SER A 398 -6.64 -35.94 -4.34
N LEU A 399 -7.91 -35.84 -4.00
CA LEU A 399 -9.03 -36.10 -4.90
C LEU A 399 -9.96 -34.91 -4.82
N ASP A 400 -10.17 -34.25 -5.94
CA ASP A 400 -11.13 -33.17 -6.10
C ASP A 400 -12.22 -33.61 -7.07
N LEU A 401 -13.46 -33.66 -6.61
CA LEU A 401 -14.64 -33.91 -7.40
C LEU A 401 -15.42 -32.61 -7.51
N THR A 402 -15.53 -32.06 -8.72
CA THR A 402 -16.29 -30.83 -9.00
C THR A 402 -17.46 -31.14 -9.90
N GLY A 403 -18.64 -30.64 -9.55
CA GLY A 403 -19.87 -30.74 -10.34
C GLY A 403 -20.41 -29.37 -10.67
N GLU A 404 -20.70 -29.12 -11.94
CA GLU A 404 -21.37 -27.91 -12.40
C GLU A 404 -22.85 -28.22 -12.64
N HIS A 405 -23.75 -27.47 -11.98
CA HIS A 405 -25.18 -27.71 -12.05
C HIS A 405 -25.90 -26.48 -12.64
N GLY A 406 -27.08 -26.67 -13.13
CA GLY A 406 -27.88 -25.58 -13.65
C GLY A 406 -28.12 -24.47 -12.60
N GLY A 407 -28.35 -23.23 -13.05
CA GLY A 407 -28.59 -22.09 -12.17
C GLY A 407 -27.36 -21.52 -11.48
N GLY A 408 -26.15 -21.87 -11.94
CA GLY A 408 -24.88 -21.38 -11.38
C GLY A 408 -24.44 -22.10 -10.12
N TRP A 409 -25.00 -23.27 -9.81
CA TRP A 409 -24.60 -24.10 -8.68
C TRP A 409 -23.41 -24.98 -9.02
N ASN A 410 -22.43 -24.98 -8.14
CA ASN A 410 -21.25 -25.84 -8.20
C ASN A 410 -21.10 -26.59 -6.88
N THR A 411 -20.76 -27.87 -6.97
CA THR A 411 -20.42 -28.70 -5.82
C THR A 411 -18.94 -29.05 -5.90
N ARG A 412 -18.23 -28.97 -4.79
CA ARG A 412 -16.85 -29.45 -4.69
C ARG A 412 -16.70 -30.33 -3.47
N LEU A 413 -16.28 -31.56 -3.70
CA LEU A 413 -15.83 -32.48 -2.67
C LEU A 413 -14.33 -32.67 -2.84
N SER A 414 -13.57 -32.39 -1.79
CA SER A 414 -12.11 -32.50 -1.78
C SER A 414 -11.70 -33.42 -0.66
N HIS A 415 -10.90 -34.43 -0.94
CA HIS A 415 -10.25 -35.26 0.04
C HIS A 415 -8.74 -35.12 -0.10
N ARG A 416 -8.04 -34.89 1.01
CA ARG A 416 -6.59 -34.79 1.06
C ARG A 416 -6.06 -35.75 2.11
N TYR A 417 -5.07 -36.50 1.72
CA TYR A 417 -4.38 -37.44 2.59
C TYR A 417 -2.88 -37.27 2.46
N SER A 418 -2.17 -37.28 3.58
CA SER A 418 -0.71 -37.36 3.61
C SER A 418 -0.28 -38.12 4.89
N THR A 419 0.63 -39.06 4.72
CA THR A 419 1.34 -39.70 5.81
C THR A 419 2.83 -39.50 5.67
N VAL A 420 3.50 -39.40 6.80
CA VAL A 420 4.96 -39.27 6.89
C VAL A 420 5.45 -40.35 7.85
N GLU A 421 6.43 -41.11 7.40
CA GLU A 421 7.07 -42.12 8.22
C GLU A 421 8.59 -42.06 8.11
N GLY A 422 9.29 -42.63 9.10
CA GLY A 422 10.72 -42.46 9.23
C GLY A 422 11.10 -41.25 10.08
N TYR A 423 12.36 -40.88 9.99
CA TYR A 423 12.94 -39.77 10.78
C TYR A 423 13.70 -38.80 9.87
N SER A 424 13.56 -37.52 10.12
CA SER A 424 14.36 -36.47 9.55
C SER A 424 15.11 -35.72 10.63
N PRO A 425 16.42 -35.57 10.54
CA PRO A 425 17.16 -34.67 11.45
C PRO A 425 16.89 -33.18 11.16
N LEU A 426 16.40 -32.84 9.96
CA LEU A 426 16.08 -31.45 9.58
C LEU A 426 14.75 -31.02 10.19
N ARG A 427 14.76 -29.98 11.04
CA ARG A 427 13.54 -29.43 11.70
C ARG A 427 12.52 -28.91 10.69
N ARG A 428 12.96 -28.42 9.52
CA ARG A 428 12.06 -27.96 8.45
C ARG A 428 11.15 -29.04 7.89
N ASP A 429 11.51 -30.30 8.08
CA ASP A 429 10.79 -31.45 7.53
C ASP A 429 9.70 -31.99 8.48
N TYR A 430 9.56 -31.40 9.67
CA TYR A 430 8.51 -31.77 10.61
C TYR A 430 7.14 -31.29 10.12
N GLY A 431 6.17 -32.16 10.13
CA GLY A 431 4.81 -31.91 9.69
C GLY A 431 4.42 -32.73 8.47
N GLY A 432 3.19 -32.60 8.06
CA GLY A 432 2.69 -33.20 6.83
C GLY A 432 1.80 -34.42 6.98
N LYS A 433 1.41 -34.83 8.18
CA LYS A 433 0.29 -35.78 8.37
C LYS A 433 -1.03 -35.01 8.34
N TYR A 434 -1.86 -35.35 7.39
CA TYR A 434 -3.22 -34.83 7.32
C TYR A 434 -4.12 -35.86 6.62
N ASN A 435 -5.37 -35.90 6.99
CA ASN A 435 -6.39 -36.72 6.36
C ASN A 435 -7.70 -35.96 6.55
N ASP A 436 -8.12 -35.22 5.55
CA ASP A 436 -9.29 -34.37 5.66
C ASP A 436 -10.19 -34.46 4.43
N VAL A 437 -11.47 -34.33 4.67
CA VAL A 437 -12.48 -34.16 3.63
C VAL A 437 -13.16 -32.82 3.79
N THR A 438 -13.38 -32.13 2.69
CA THR A 438 -14.15 -30.89 2.65
C THR A 438 -15.23 -30.98 1.58
N LEU A 439 -16.42 -30.47 1.91
CA LEU A 439 -17.53 -30.34 0.98
C LEU A 439 -17.96 -28.88 0.94
N SER A 440 -18.08 -28.32 -0.26
CA SER A 440 -18.62 -26.98 -0.45
C SER A 440 -19.63 -26.95 -1.58
N PHE A 441 -20.64 -26.09 -1.40
CA PHE A 441 -21.64 -25.75 -2.36
C PHE A 441 -21.53 -24.27 -2.68
N VAL A 442 -21.25 -23.95 -3.91
CA VAL A 442 -21.12 -22.58 -4.39
C VAL A 442 -22.23 -22.29 -5.39
N GLN A 443 -22.99 -21.25 -5.13
CA GLN A 443 -23.93 -20.71 -6.10
C GLN A 443 -23.40 -19.35 -6.55
N GLN A 444 -23.28 -19.14 -7.84
CA GLN A 444 -22.90 -17.88 -8.41
C GLN A 444 -23.76 -17.55 -9.63
N THR A 445 -24.48 -16.46 -9.55
CA THR A 445 -25.17 -15.86 -10.68
C THR A 445 -24.51 -14.53 -10.97
N ARG A 446 -24.01 -14.37 -12.18
CA ARG A 446 -23.29 -13.18 -12.62
C ARG A 446 -24.05 -11.91 -12.20
N ASP A 447 -23.38 -11.02 -11.47
CA ASP A 447 -23.85 -9.70 -11.02
C ASP A 447 -25.09 -9.70 -10.11
N ARG A 448 -25.57 -10.87 -9.62
CA ARG A 448 -26.78 -10.95 -8.79
C ARG A 448 -26.58 -11.59 -7.44
N SER A 449 -25.85 -12.68 -7.37
CA SER A 449 -25.67 -13.41 -6.11
C SER A 449 -24.43 -14.29 -6.12
N TYR A 450 -23.91 -14.48 -4.93
CA TYR A 450 -22.90 -15.46 -4.61
C TYR A 450 -23.25 -16.06 -3.26
N LEU A 451 -23.16 -17.38 -3.14
CA LEU A 451 -23.33 -18.11 -1.90
C LEU A 451 -22.32 -19.24 -1.87
N ASP A 452 -21.54 -19.33 -0.82
CA ASP A 452 -20.60 -20.42 -0.53
C ASP A 452 -20.93 -20.99 0.85
N ILE A 453 -21.27 -22.28 0.89
CA ILE A 453 -21.55 -23.03 2.11
C ILE A 453 -20.60 -24.21 2.10
N GLY A 454 -19.83 -24.38 3.17
CA GLY A 454 -18.88 -25.47 3.23
C GLY A 454 -18.50 -25.86 4.63
N SER A 455 -18.17 -27.15 4.80
CA SER A 455 -17.60 -27.72 6.00
C SER A 455 -16.70 -28.89 5.64
N GLY A 456 -16.12 -29.53 6.63
CA GLY A 456 -15.24 -30.67 6.43
C GLY A 456 -15.05 -31.48 7.72
N TYR A 457 -14.28 -32.54 7.58
CA TYR A 457 -13.89 -33.37 8.70
C TYR A 457 -12.41 -33.69 8.63
N ASP A 458 -11.71 -33.56 9.74
CA ASP A 458 -10.31 -33.91 9.90
C ASP A 458 -10.22 -35.27 10.62
N PHE A 459 -9.77 -36.27 9.87
CA PHE A 459 -9.64 -37.66 10.41
C PHE A 459 -8.38 -37.84 11.26
N VAL A 460 -7.43 -36.90 11.26
CA VAL A 460 -6.24 -36.99 12.11
C VAL A 460 -6.56 -36.51 13.52
N ASP A 461 -7.24 -35.37 13.58
CA ASP A 461 -7.62 -34.75 14.85
C ASP A 461 -9.00 -35.22 15.34
N ASP A 462 -9.72 -35.99 14.51
CA ASP A 462 -11.08 -36.52 14.78
C ASP A 462 -12.09 -35.41 15.04
N GLN A 463 -12.05 -34.34 14.22
CA GLN A 463 -12.82 -33.12 14.44
C GLN A 463 -13.55 -32.65 13.19
N TRP A 464 -14.77 -32.14 13.38
CA TRP A 464 -15.48 -31.41 12.38
C TRP A 464 -14.88 -30.02 12.18
N ARG A 465 -14.70 -29.62 10.93
CA ARG A 465 -14.37 -28.26 10.59
C ARG A 465 -15.62 -27.38 10.70
N GLU A 466 -15.39 -26.12 10.98
CA GLU A 466 -16.42 -25.13 11.05
C GLU A 466 -17.33 -25.14 9.81
N LEU A 467 -18.65 -25.12 10.01
CA LEU A 467 -19.61 -24.85 8.96
C LEU A 467 -19.55 -23.36 8.63
N ARG A 468 -19.12 -23.03 7.42
CA ARG A 468 -18.99 -21.65 6.94
C ARG A 468 -20.08 -21.33 5.94
N LEU A 469 -20.60 -20.13 6.08
CA LEU A 469 -21.52 -19.54 5.13
C LEU A 469 -20.99 -18.16 4.78
N ARG A 470 -20.80 -17.92 3.50
CA ARG A 470 -20.43 -16.60 2.96
C ARG A 470 -21.24 -16.33 1.71
N GLY A 471 -21.82 -15.14 1.64
CA GLY A 471 -22.55 -14.81 0.44
C GLY A 471 -22.86 -13.33 0.32
N TRP A 472 -23.30 -12.97 -0.88
CA TRP A 472 -23.87 -11.67 -1.13
C TRP A 472 -25.03 -11.79 -2.12
N LEU A 473 -25.97 -10.86 -2.00
CA LEU A 473 -27.13 -10.74 -2.86
C LEU A 473 -27.31 -9.29 -3.28
N ALA A 474 -27.35 -9.03 -4.58
CA ALA A 474 -27.85 -7.78 -5.11
C ALA A 474 -29.38 -7.80 -5.05
N ALA A 475 -29.94 -7.18 -3.99
CA ALA A 475 -31.39 -7.09 -3.78
C ALA A 475 -32.07 -6.20 -4.83
N SER A 476 -31.32 -5.21 -5.32
CA SER A 476 -31.72 -4.33 -6.44
C SER A 476 -30.50 -3.93 -7.26
N SER A 477 -30.65 -3.04 -8.22
CA SER A 477 -29.52 -2.42 -8.93
C SER A 477 -28.70 -1.47 -8.05
N THR A 478 -29.25 -1.07 -6.91
CA THR A 478 -28.66 -0.12 -5.97
C THR A 478 -28.29 -0.74 -4.63
N ASP A 479 -28.82 -1.92 -4.32
CA ASP A 479 -28.71 -2.52 -3.00
C ASP A 479 -28.00 -3.87 -3.05
N ARG A 480 -26.99 -4.02 -2.22
CA ARG A 480 -26.26 -5.27 -2.02
C ARG A 480 -26.17 -5.60 -0.54
N VAL A 481 -26.47 -6.85 -0.21
CA VAL A 481 -26.31 -7.39 1.14
C VAL A 481 -25.24 -8.48 1.10
N GLU A 482 -24.29 -8.43 2.01
CA GLU A 482 -23.25 -9.42 2.20
C GLU A 482 -23.39 -10.02 3.59
N MET A 483 -23.12 -11.32 3.72
CA MET A 483 -23.17 -12.03 4.98
C MET A 483 -22.02 -13.01 5.09
N VAL A 484 -21.39 -13.06 6.26
CA VAL A 484 -20.45 -14.11 6.68
C VAL A 484 -20.90 -14.66 8.01
N ALA A 485 -20.97 -15.99 8.11
CA ALA A 485 -21.32 -16.68 9.34
C ALA A 485 -20.52 -17.99 9.44
N GLY A 486 -20.23 -18.40 10.65
CA GLY A 486 -19.56 -19.67 10.94
C GLY A 486 -20.20 -20.34 12.16
N TYR A 487 -20.22 -21.67 12.16
CA TYR A 487 -20.65 -22.45 13.31
C TYR A 487 -19.59 -23.53 13.60
N ALA A 488 -18.95 -23.41 14.75
CA ALA A 488 -17.98 -24.38 15.24
C ALA A 488 -18.71 -25.61 15.76
N LEU A 489 -18.80 -26.65 14.92
CA LEU A 489 -19.59 -27.86 15.18
C LEU A 489 -19.19 -28.60 16.45
N GLU A 490 -17.89 -28.65 16.80
CA GLU A 490 -17.38 -29.32 17.99
C GLU A 490 -17.66 -28.56 19.29
N GLN A 491 -17.63 -27.24 19.19
CA GLN A 491 -17.79 -26.36 20.36
C GLN A 491 -19.25 -25.92 20.54
N GLU A 492 -20.08 -26.22 19.54
CA GLU A 492 -21.48 -25.79 19.47
C GLU A 492 -21.66 -24.27 19.59
N LEU A 493 -20.69 -23.49 19.02
CA LEU A 493 -20.63 -22.06 19.15
C LEU A 493 -20.70 -21.39 17.76
N TRP A 494 -21.45 -20.30 17.70
CA TRP A 494 -21.43 -19.41 16.53
C TRP A 494 -20.18 -18.55 16.52
N ARG A 495 -19.60 -18.37 15.34
CA ARG A 495 -18.70 -17.23 15.10
C ARG A 495 -19.54 -15.98 14.94
N PRO A 496 -19.02 -14.83 15.33
CA PRO A 496 -19.76 -13.59 15.12
C PRO A 496 -20.24 -13.47 13.68
N VAL A 497 -21.53 -13.19 13.52
CA VAL A 497 -22.16 -13.03 12.20
C VAL A 497 -21.88 -11.62 11.70
N GLU A 498 -21.29 -11.52 10.51
CA GLU A 498 -21.03 -10.27 9.85
C GLU A 498 -22.10 -10.01 8.80
N LEU A 499 -22.70 -8.83 8.86
CA LEU A 499 -23.65 -8.34 7.88
C LEU A 499 -23.15 -7.02 7.33
N ARG A 500 -23.19 -6.87 6.02
CA ARG A 500 -22.91 -5.60 5.35
C ARG A 500 -23.99 -5.31 4.33
N TRP A 501 -24.57 -4.15 4.44
CA TRP A 501 -25.50 -3.62 3.45
C TRP A 501 -24.88 -2.42 2.78
N VAL A 502 -24.92 -2.38 1.46
CA VAL A 502 -24.47 -1.27 0.63
C VAL A 502 -25.63 -0.80 -0.23
N HIS A 503 -25.92 0.48 -0.13
CA HIS A 503 -26.85 1.18 -1.01
C HIS A 503 -26.08 2.22 -1.82
N ALA A 504 -26.14 2.13 -3.15
CA ALA A 504 -25.43 3.05 -4.03
C ALA A 504 -26.31 3.44 -5.21
N THR A 505 -26.63 4.72 -5.29
CA THR A 505 -27.30 5.28 -6.47
C THR A 505 -26.25 5.92 -7.40
N PRO A 506 -26.44 5.93 -8.73
CA PRO A 506 -25.41 6.39 -9.66
C PRO A 506 -24.91 7.82 -9.43
N TRP A 507 -25.64 8.67 -8.72
CA TRP A 507 -25.32 10.10 -8.65
C TRP A 507 -25.49 10.76 -7.29
N ASP A 508 -26.24 10.15 -6.36
CA ASP A 508 -26.74 10.92 -5.22
C ASP A 508 -26.38 10.36 -3.84
N VAL A 509 -26.34 9.03 -3.66
CA VAL A 509 -26.16 8.42 -2.34
C VAL A 509 -25.32 7.16 -2.43
N TYR A 510 -24.29 7.10 -1.60
CA TYR A 510 -23.62 5.89 -1.18
C TYR A 510 -23.81 5.72 0.32
N LEU A 511 -24.23 4.55 0.76
CA LEU A 511 -24.38 4.20 2.16
C LEU A 511 -23.90 2.75 2.34
N ALA A 512 -22.97 2.52 3.24
CA ALA A 512 -22.54 1.19 3.65
C ALA A 512 -22.70 1.07 5.17
N LEU A 513 -23.48 0.09 5.59
CA LEU A 513 -23.67 -0.30 6.98
C LEU A 513 -23.09 -1.70 7.15
N SER A 514 -22.09 -1.86 8.00
CA SER A 514 -21.55 -3.14 8.43
C SER A 514 -21.81 -3.35 9.92
N SER A 515 -22.03 -4.60 10.30
CA SER A 515 -22.21 -4.96 11.69
C SER A 515 -21.70 -6.37 11.95
N ARG A 516 -21.20 -6.60 13.14
CA ARG A 516 -20.78 -7.91 13.62
C ARG A 516 -21.51 -8.19 14.91
N TYR A 517 -22.19 -9.33 14.96
CA TYR A 517 -23.02 -9.75 16.09
C TYR A 517 -22.56 -11.11 16.62
N ASP A 518 -22.25 -11.17 17.88
CA ASP A 518 -21.97 -12.41 18.61
C ASP A 518 -23.29 -13.00 19.09
N ILE A 519 -23.71 -14.12 18.45
CA ILE A 519 -24.98 -14.79 18.75
C ILE A 519 -24.94 -15.41 20.14
N ASP A 520 -23.83 -16.06 20.51
CA ASP A 520 -23.72 -16.79 21.77
C ASP A 520 -23.56 -15.83 22.96
N GLY A 521 -22.90 -14.71 22.72
CA GLY A 521 -22.76 -13.63 23.70
C GLY A 521 -23.95 -12.66 23.73
N ASP A 522 -24.93 -12.79 22.82
CA ASP A 522 -26.07 -11.86 22.64
C ASP A 522 -25.62 -10.39 22.57
N GLN A 523 -24.55 -10.14 21.85
CA GLN A 523 -23.90 -8.81 21.82
C GLN A 523 -23.55 -8.37 20.40
N LEU A 524 -23.90 -7.12 20.09
CA LEU A 524 -23.33 -6.41 18.93
C LEU A 524 -21.89 -6.06 19.25
N THR A 525 -20.92 -6.63 18.52
CA THR A 525 -19.49 -6.39 18.79
C THR A 525 -18.99 -5.12 18.13
N ASP A 526 -19.46 -4.87 16.90
CA ASP A 526 -19.12 -3.66 16.14
C ASP A 526 -20.26 -3.28 15.20
N ALA A 527 -20.37 -1.99 14.91
CA ALA A 527 -21.19 -1.47 13.82
C ALA A 527 -20.52 -0.26 13.19
N ASP A 528 -20.38 -0.30 11.86
CA ASP A 528 -19.75 0.77 11.08
C ASP A 528 -20.73 1.33 10.07
N LEU A 529 -20.76 2.63 9.97
CA LEU A 529 -21.52 3.38 8.99
C LEU A 529 -20.58 4.23 8.16
N GLU A 530 -20.70 4.10 6.86
CA GLU A 530 -19.99 4.92 5.89
C GLU A 530 -21.01 5.51 4.93
N PHE A 531 -20.91 6.80 4.65
CA PHE A 531 -21.84 7.43 3.74
C PHE A 531 -21.20 8.57 2.95
N ASP A 532 -21.69 8.73 1.73
CA ASP A 532 -21.45 9.85 0.83
C ASP A 532 -22.77 10.22 0.19
N TRP A 533 -23.27 11.38 0.53
CA TRP A 533 -24.57 11.84 0.11
C TRP A 533 -24.52 13.22 -0.54
N ARG A 534 -24.81 13.29 -1.81
CA ARG A 534 -25.09 14.55 -2.49
C ARG A 534 -26.50 15.01 -2.15
N LEU A 535 -26.61 15.91 -1.16
CA LEU A 535 -27.90 16.44 -0.69
C LEU A 535 -28.61 17.24 -1.79
N ASP A 536 -27.84 17.99 -2.57
CA ASP A 536 -28.25 18.71 -3.77
C ASP A 536 -27.02 18.97 -4.66
N PRO A 537 -27.12 19.60 -5.85
CA PRO A 537 -25.97 19.87 -6.71
C PRO A 537 -24.86 20.71 -6.07
N ARG A 538 -25.12 21.37 -4.93
CA ARG A 538 -24.19 22.26 -4.25
C ARG A 538 -23.72 21.73 -2.89
N TRP A 539 -24.39 20.73 -2.32
CA TRP A 539 -24.07 20.21 -1.00
C TRP A 539 -23.78 18.72 -1.04
N ARG A 540 -22.66 18.34 -0.44
CA ARG A 540 -22.25 16.95 -0.24
C ARG A 540 -21.93 16.72 1.22
N LEU A 541 -22.45 15.66 1.80
CA LEU A 541 -22.19 15.21 3.15
C LEU A 541 -21.55 13.83 3.08
N GLU A 542 -20.35 13.72 3.64
CA GLU A 542 -19.58 12.49 3.71
C GLU A 542 -19.29 12.17 5.19
N GLY A 543 -19.22 10.90 5.54
CA GLY A 543 -18.84 10.54 6.88
C GLY A 543 -18.63 9.06 7.11
N ILE A 544 -17.93 8.81 8.23
CA ILE A 544 -17.70 7.48 8.80
C ILE A 544 -18.04 7.56 10.28
N ALA A 545 -18.76 6.55 10.78
CA ALA A 545 -18.98 6.32 12.19
C ALA A 545 -18.68 4.86 12.50
N ALA A 546 -17.95 4.59 13.57
CA ALA A 546 -17.66 3.24 14.06
C ALA A 546 -18.03 3.13 15.55
N TYR A 547 -18.84 2.14 15.86
CA TYR A 547 -19.30 1.83 17.21
C TYR A 547 -18.66 0.53 17.70
N SER A 548 -18.13 0.54 18.91
CA SER A 548 -17.62 -0.65 19.59
C SER A 548 -18.60 -1.13 20.65
N GLY A 549 -19.19 -2.31 20.40
CA GLY A 549 -20.10 -2.91 21.38
C GLY A 549 -19.41 -3.43 22.65
N TYR A 550 -18.10 -3.76 22.57
CA TYR A 550 -17.34 -4.15 23.77
C TYR A 550 -17.15 -2.99 24.75
N ARG A 551 -17.03 -1.76 24.24
CA ARG A 551 -16.83 -0.55 25.04
C ARG A 551 -18.12 0.23 25.28
N ASP A 552 -19.18 -0.12 24.53
CA ASP A 552 -20.48 0.58 24.50
C ASP A 552 -20.31 2.07 24.16
N GLU A 553 -19.41 2.37 23.21
CA GLU A 553 -19.11 3.74 22.81
C GLU A 553 -18.87 3.87 21.31
N LEU A 554 -19.00 5.09 20.83
CA LEU A 554 -18.65 5.46 19.47
C LEU A 554 -17.13 5.69 19.42
N ASP A 555 -16.41 4.82 18.71
CA ASP A 555 -14.95 4.87 18.62
C ASP A 555 -14.47 5.90 17.62
N GLN A 556 -15.25 6.14 16.58
CA GLN A 556 -14.91 7.05 15.51
C GLN A 556 -16.15 7.76 14.99
N LEU A 557 -16.03 9.05 14.76
CA LEU A 557 -16.98 9.86 14.02
C LEU A 557 -16.25 10.93 13.24
N ASN A 558 -16.22 10.80 11.92
CA ASN A 558 -15.66 11.79 11.03
C ASN A 558 -16.74 12.24 10.07
N LEU A 559 -16.97 13.55 10.01
CA LEU A 559 -17.99 14.17 9.17
C LEU A 559 -17.36 15.25 8.31
N ARG A 560 -17.76 15.31 7.04
CA ARG A 560 -17.36 16.37 6.12
C ARG A 560 -18.57 16.90 5.38
N LEU A 561 -18.86 18.18 5.54
CA LEU A 561 -19.88 18.88 4.79
C LEU A 561 -19.22 19.81 3.78
N THR A 562 -19.36 19.51 2.50
CA THR A 562 -18.82 20.32 1.40
C THR A 562 -19.91 21.11 0.73
N ARG A 563 -19.65 22.39 0.49
CA ARG A 563 -20.54 23.29 -0.27
C ARG A 563 -19.82 23.81 -1.51
N ASP A 564 -20.46 23.59 -2.64
CA ASP A 564 -20.09 24.21 -3.90
C ASP A 564 -20.64 25.64 -3.95
N LEU A 565 -19.73 26.61 -3.98
CA LEU A 565 -20.01 28.03 -4.09
C LEU A 565 -19.75 28.57 -5.50
N HIS A 566 -19.95 27.73 -6.53
CA HIS A 566 -19.70 27.97 -7.95
C HIS A 566 -18.22 27.84 -8.31
N CYS A 567 -17.37 28.79 -8.03
CA CYS A 567 -15.92 28.75 -8.29
C CYS A 567 -15.08 28.47 -7.02
N TRP A 568 -15.73 28.23 -5.90
CA TRP A 568 -15.11 27.89 -4.62
C TRP A 568 -15.71 26.61 -4.06
N LEU A 569 -14.94 25.99 -3.19
CA LEU A 569 -15.40 24.93 -2.32
C LEU A 569 -15.22 25.39 -0.86
N ALA A 570 -16.24 25.21 -0.06
CA ALA A 570 -16.14 25.31 1.38
C ALA A 570 -16.38 23.93 1.98
N ALA A 571 -15.45 23.43 2.78
CA ALA A 571 -15.57 22.16 3.48
C ALA A 571 -15.45 22.38 4.99
N LEU A 572 -16.47 21.98 5.73
CA LEU A 572 -16.46 21.89 7.18
C LEU A 572 -16.27 20.42 7.56
N THR A 573 -15.23 20.15 8.33
CA THR A 573 -14.90 18.80 8.76
C THR A 573 -14.92 18.73 10.27
N TYR A 574 -15.42 17.62 10.82
CA TYR A 574 -15.33 17.24 12.21
C TYR A 574 -14.66 15.89 12.35
N ASP A 575 -13.66 15.78 13.21
CA ASP A 575 -12.95 14.56 13.56
C ASP A 575 -13.02 14.35 15.07
N MET A 576 -13.72 13.31 15.50
CA MET A 576 -13.91 12.99 16.91
C MET A 576 -12.60 12.53 17.58
N ALA A 577 -11.70 11.83 16.86
CA ALA A 577 -10.48 11.28 17.45
C ALA A 577 -9.51 12.38 17.93
N SER A 578 -9.46 13.50 17.20
CA SER A 578 -8.66 14.68 17.54
C SER A 578 -9.49 15.80 18.20
N ASP A 579 -10.81 15.61 18.32
CA ASP A 579 -11.79 16.66 18.68
C ASP A 579 -11.58 17.91 17.81
N GLU A 580 -11.44 17.69 16.50
CA GLU A 580 -11.06 18.73 15.55
C GLU A 580 -12.25 19.20 14.74
N ILE A 581 -12.43 20.52 14.68
CA ILE A 581 -13.29 21.19 13.71
C ILE A 581 -12.40 21.99 12.77
N ARG A 582 -12.50 21.72 11.46
CA ARG A 582 -11.71 22.38 10.44
C ARG A 582 -12.61 22.99 9.37
N LEU A 583 -12.33 24.25 9.02
CA LEU A 583 -12.94 24.92 7.88
C LEU A 583 -11.89 25.14 6.78
N ASN A 584 -12.11 24.52 5.65
CA ASN A 584 -11.28 24.68 4.45
C ASN A 584 -12.05 25.47 3.40
N LEU A 585 -11.41 26.51 2.88
CA LEU A 585 -11.89 27.28 1.74
C LEU A 585 -10.90 27.14 0.59
N GLY A 586 -11.35 26.73 -0.57
CA GLY A 586 -10.53 26.55 -1.73
C GLY A 586 -11.19 26.98 -3.02
N ILE A 587 -10.37 27.27 -3.99
CA ILE A 587 -10.78 27.59 -5.34
C ILE A 587 -10.85 26.27 -6.11
N LYS A 588 -11.93 25.99 -6.84
CA LYS A 588 -12.10 24.73 -7.56
C LYS A 588 -11.00 24.44 -8.58
N ALA A 589 -10.47 25.48 -9.24
CA ALA A 589 -9.38 25.34 -10.17
C ALA A 589 -8.05 24.92 -9.50
N PHE A 590 -7.96 25.04 -8.20
CA PHE A 590 -6.83 24.64 -7.36
C PHE A 590 -7.39 23.86 -6.17
N PRO A 591 -7.88 22.64 -6.41
CA PRO A 591 -8.48 21.85 -5.33
C PRO A 591 -7.45 21.65 -4.24
N PHE A 592 -7.91 21.62 -2.99
CA PHE A 592 -7.07 21.14 -1.92
C PHE A 592 -6.69 19.69 -2.22
N GLU A 593 -5.47 19.32 -1.97
CA GLU A 593 -5.22 17.92 -1.69
C GLU A 593 -6.06 17.55 -0.47
N ASP A 594 -6.93 16.58 -0.66
CA ASP A 594 -7.43 15.85 0.47
C ASP A 594 -6.20 15.21 1.11
N GLN A 595 -5.66 15.85 2.14
CA GLN A 595 -4.68 15.19 2.98
C GLN A 595 -5.34 13.91 3.42
N ASP A 596 -4.79 12.78 2.98
CA ASP A 596 -5.17 11.47 3.45
C ASP A 596 -5.33 11.55 4.97
N TRP A 597 -6.54 11.41 5.43
CA TRP A 597 -6.85 11.39 6.84
C TRP A 597 -6.18 10.15 7.41
N THR A 598 -4.96 10.29 7.87
CA THR A 598 -4.35 9.30 8.73
C THR A 598 -4.99 9.48 10.10
N VAL A 599 -6.07 8.77 10.32
CA VAL A 599 -6.59 8.50 11.66
C VAL A 599 -5.47 7.77 12.39
N GLY A 600 -5.18 8.24 13.61
CA GLY A 600 -4.14 7.69 14.46
C GLY A 600 -4.20 6.16 14.57
N ASP A 601 -3.14 5.57 15.08
CA ASP A 601 -2.71 4.20 15.33
C ASP A 601 -3.59 2.98 14.95
N ARG A 602 -4.80 3.12 14.41
CA ARG A 602 -5.75 2.04 14.07
C ARG A 602 -6.39 2.10 12.68
N GLY A 603 -5.80 2.85 11.76
CA GLY A 603 -5.91 2.51 10.33
C GLY A 603 -7.27 2.64 9.65
N ALA A 604 -8.05 3.70 9.85
CA ALA A 604 -9.10 4.07 8.92
C ALA A 604 -8.57 5.11 7.94
N ARG A 605 -8.44 4.75 6.67
CA ARG A 605 -8.15 5.66 5.56
C ARG A 605 -9.47 6.04 4.91
N LEU A 606 -9.84 7.32 4.95
CA LEU A 606 -10.73 7.89 3.96
C LEU A 606 -9.93 8.04 2.66
N GLY A 607 -9.75 6.94 1.94
CA GLY A 607 -9.24 7.00 0.58
C GLY A 607 -10.30 7.64 -0.30
N SER A 608 -9.88 8.46 -1.26
CA SER A 608 -10.78 9.01 -2.25
C SER A 608 -11.59 7.90 -2.93
N TYR A 609 -12.91 7.91 -2.77
CA TYR A 609 -13.85 6.92 -3.30
C TYR A 609 -13.93 6.84 -4.82
N SER A 610 -13.15 7.66 -5.54
CA SER A 610 -13.15 7.69 -7.01
C SER A 610 -12.58 6.43 -7.69
N GLN A 611 -12.03 5.47 -6.95
CA GLN A 611 -11.44 4.25 -7.54
C GLN A 611 -12.36 3.02 -7.58
N TYR A 612 -13.58 3.08 -7.06
CA TYR A 612 -14.47 1.90 -7.01
C TYR A 612 -15.66 1.93 -7.97
N TYR A 613 -15.72 2.90 -8.88
CA TYR A 613 -16.77 2.96 -9.89
C TYR A 613 -16.17 2.94 -11.30
N TYR A 614 -15.66 1.79 -11.71
CA TYR A 614 -15.60 1.34 -13.10
C TYR A 614 -15.71 -0.20 -13.15
#